data_78916d5e8a16c2e7076331b69b92976e
#
_entry.id   78916d5e8a16c2e7076331b69b92976e
#
_cell.length_a   1.000
_cell.length_b   1.000
_cell.length_c   1.000
_cell.angle_alpha   90.00
_cell.angle_beta   90.00
_cell.angle_gamma   90.00
#
_symmetry.space_group_name_H-M   'P 1'
#
loop_
_entity.id
_entity.type
_entity.pdbx_description
1 polymer ?
#
loop_
_entity_poly.entity_id
_entity_poly.type
_entity_poly.pdbx_seq_one_letter_code
_entity_poly.pdbx_strand_id
1 'polypeptide(L)'
;PLNAFLVLALEAMEKLCVLLGNDSTVYRETAERVRRAIGDKFYNEDVCFFESFETRECGRYSVLTNSLCLLCGAADGKDKERILALLSSNGDISGVETVPDTLAMTAFRYDALIKEDKERFSPVILAEIDRVYGEMLEKGATTFFETAKGEADFSGAGSLCHGWSALPIYYYEILL
;
A
#
# COMPACT_ATOMS: atom_id res chain seq x y z
N PRO A 1 7.34 6.84 -2.92
CA PRO A 1 7.30 5.77 -1.89
C PRO A 1 8.38 5.90 -0.81
N LEU A 2 9.68 6.13 -1.17
CA LEU A 2 10.79 6.09 -0.23
C LEU A 2 10.63 7.04 0.98
N ASN A 3 10.19 8.28 0.74
CA ASN A 3 9.97 9.24 1.83
C ASN A 3 8.85 8.79 2.78
N ALA A 4 7.80 8.13 2.28
CA ALA A 4 6.74 7.60 3.12
C ALA A 4 7.25 6.40 3.96
N PHE A 5 8.05 5.50 3.39
CA PHE A 5 8.75 4.46 4.17
C PHE A 5 9.67 5.06 5.24
N LEU A 6 10.37 6.15 4.94
CA LEU A 6 11.19 6.85 5.94
C LEU A 6 10.34 7.34 7.11
N VAL A 7 9.16 7.93 6.87
CA VAL A 7 8.25 8.34 7.95
C VAL A 7 7.84 7.15 8.80
N LEU A 8 7.40 6.05 8.20
CA LEU A 8 7.01 4.84 8.93
C LEU A 8 8.17 4.25 9.76
N ALA A 9 9.39 4.26 9.21
CA ALA A 9 10.58 3.80 9.93
C ALA A 9 10.91 4.72 11.13
N LEU A 10 10.81 6.04 10.97
CA LEU A 10 11.04 7.01 12.05
C LEU A 10 9.98 6.87 13.16
N GLU A 11 8.71 6.63 12.81
CA GLU A 11 7.65 6.35 13.79
C GLU A 11 7.90 5.04 14.55
N ALA A 12 8.42 4.01 13.88
CA ALA A 12 8.82 2.77 14.53
C ALA A 12 9.99 3.00 15.49
N MET A 13 10.98 3.80 15.10
CA MET A 13 12.11 4.17 15.97
C MET A 13 11.65 5.02 17.17
N GLU A 14 10.71 5.95 16.98
CA GLU A 14 10.11 6.70 18.08
C GLU A 14 9.48 5.75 19.10
N LYS A 15 8.64 4.80 18.65
CA LYS A 15 8.00 3.80 19.52
C LYS A 15 9.03 2.96 20.30
N LEU A 16 10.10 2.51 19.63
CA LEU A 16 11.18 1.75 20.28
C LEU A 16 11.91 2.57 21.33
N CYS A 17 12.23 3.83 21.04
CA CYS A 17 12.87 4.72 22.01
C CYS A 17 11.98 4.92 23.25
N VAL A 18 10.68 5.16 23.06
CA VAL A 18 9.71 5.29 24.16
C VAL A 18 9.67 4.03 25.02
N LEU A 19 9.61 2.85 24.41
CA LEU A 19 9.59 1.56 25.12
C LEU A 19 10.87 1.33 25.94
N LEU A 20 12.01 1.84 25.47
CA LEU A 20 13.30 1.71 26.12
C LEU A 20 13.59 2.86 27.11
N GLY A 21 12.68 3.82 27.27
CA GLY A 21 12.87 4.99 28.12
C GLY A 21 13.90 6.00 27.59
N ASN A 22 14.16 5.98 26.28
CA ASN A 22 15.08 6.89 25.61
C ASN A 22 14.35 8.10 25.01
N ASP A 23 15.08 9.19 24.78
CA ASP A 23 14.55 10.36 24.06
C ASP A 23 14.26 10.00 22.58
N SER A 24 13.03 10.27 22.17
CA SER A 24 12.54 9.98 20.81
C SER A 24 12.32 11.24 19.96
N THR A 25 12.62 12.42 20.50
CA THR A 25 12.27 13.73 19.93
C THR A 25 12.77 13.89 18.49
N VAL A 26 14.01 13.51 18.21
CA VAL A 26 14.60 13.64 16.87
C VAL A 26 13.85 12.82 15.81
N TYR A 27 13.38 11.63 16.18
CA TYR A 27 12.63 10.75 15.26
C TYR A 27 11.25 11.32 14.96
N ARG A 28 10.51 11.75 16.00
CA ARG A 28 9.20 12.38 15.87
C ARG A 28 9.25 13.64 15.01
N GLU A 29 10.13 14.60 15.34
CA GLU A 29 10.25 15.87 14.62
C GLU A 29 10.67 15.67 13.15
N THR A 30 11.54 14.69 12.88
CA THR A 30 11.95 14.38 11.52
C THR A 30 10.81 13.73 10.75
N ALA A 31 10.06 12.79 11.34
CA ALA A 31 8.89 12.19 10.74
C ALA A 31 7.84 13.25 10.36
N GLU A 32 7.52 14.17 11.27
CA GLU A 32 6.56 15.25 11.03
C GLU A 32 7.00 16.19 9.89
N ARG A 33 8.29 16.54 9.84
CA ARG A 33 8.84 17.38 8.77
C ARG A 33 8.76 16.72 7.41
N VAL A 34 9.15 15.42 7.33
CA VAL A 34 9.08 14.65 6.07
C VAL A 34 7.64 14.45 5.64
N ARG A 35 6.73 14.10 6.57
CA ARG A 35 5.29 13.93 6.30
C ARG A 35 4.67 15.18 5.67
N ARG A 36 4.93 16.36 6.26
CA ARG A 36 4.46 17.64 5.70
C ARG A 36 5.03 17.87 4.30
N ALA A 37 6.33 17.65 4.12
CA ALA A 37 6.97 17.82 2.81
C ALA A 37 6.39 16.88 1.73
N ILE A 38 5.97 15.67 2.10
CA ILE A 38 5.26 14.77 1.17
C ILE A 38 3.93 15.39 0.76
N GLY A 39 3.11 15.84 1.72
CA GLY A 39 1.81 16.46 1.45
C GLY A 39 1.93 17.72 0.57
N ASP A 40 2.93 18.55 0.82
CA ASP A 40 3.11 19.81 0.11
C ASP A 40 3.68 19.65 -1.31
N LYS A 41 4.56 18.65 -1.51
CA LYS A 41 5.32 18.53 -2.77
C LYS A 41 4.76 17.53 -3.75
N PHE A 42 4.15 16.44 -3.24
CA PHE A 42 3.76 15.30 -4.07
C PHE A 42 2.26 15.12 -4.25
N TYR A 43 1.43 15.84 -3.48
CA TYR A 43 -0.01 15.78 -3.68
C TYR A 43 -0.44 16.65 -4.87
N ASN A 44 -1.18 16.05 -5.79
CA ASN A 44 -1.75 16.71 -6.95
C ASN A 44 -3.23 16.99 -6.70
N GLU A 45 -3.59 18.24 -6.49
CA GLU A 45 -4.96 18.69 -6.16
C GLU A 45 -5.95 18.43 -7.32
N ASP A 46 -5.49 18.43 -8.59
CA ASP A 46 -6.38 18.30 -9.76
C ASP A 46 -6.98 16.88 -9.86
N VAL A 47 -6.22 15.86 -9.44
CA VAL A 47 -6.64 14.46 -9.48
C VAL A 47 -6.83 13.86 -8.09
N CYS A 48 -6.43 14.56 -7.04
CA CYS A 48 -6.48 14.15 -5.63
C CYS A 48 -5.65 12.89 -5.32
N PHE A 49 -4.46 12.75 -5.94
CA PHE A 49 -3.53 11.64 -5.68
C PHE A 49 -2.11 12.13 -5.43
N PHE A 50 -1.30 11.28 -4.76
CA PHE A 50 0.12 11.50 -4.60
C PHE A 50 0.90 10.97 -5.79
N GLU A 51 1.81 11.79 -6.29
CA GLU A 51 2.76 11.45 -7.34
C GLU A 51 3.96 10.67 -6.77
N SER A 52 4.51 9.76 -7.57
CA SER A 52 5.67 8.98 -7.16
C SER A 52 6.99 9.74 -7.27
N PHE A 53 7.02 10.82 -8.06
CA PHE A 53 8.18 11.66 -8.35
C PHE A 53 7.82 13.15 -8.25
N GLU A 54 8.81 14.00 -7.97
CA GLU A 54 8.64 15.45 -7.86
C GLU A 54 8.36 16.12 -9.23
N THR A 55 8.83 15.50 -10.32
CA THR A 55 8.51 15.95 -11.67
C THR A 55 7.17 15.40 -12.11
N ARG A 56 6.18 16.26 -12.31
CA ARG A 56 4.82 15.93 -12.74
C ARG A 56 4.72 15.41 -14.19
N GLU A 57 5.83 14.97 -14.75
CA GLU A 57 5.92 14.55 -16.16
C GLU A 57 5.34 13.15 -16.43
N CYS A 58 5.15 12.33 -15.40
CA CYS A 58 4.73 10.94 -15.59
C CYS A 58 3.22 10.76 -15.75
N GLY A 59 2.39 11.62 -15.16
CA GLY A 59 0.92 11.47 -15.17
C GLY A 59 0.41 10.11 -14.64
N ARG A 60 1.25 9.34 -13.96
CA ARG A 60 0.95 8.00 -13.43
C ARG A 60 0.90 8.01 -11.92
N TYR A 61 -0.17 7.46 -11.37
CA TYR A 61 -0.41 7.42 -9.94
C TYR A 61 -0.33 5.99 -9.42
N SER A 62 0.69 5.72 -8.61
CA SER A 62 0.90 4.38 -8.06
C SER A 62 -0.01 4.12 -6.86
N VAL A 63 -0.68 2.98 -6.85
CA VAL A 63 -1.45 2.47 -5.71
C VAL A 63 -0.55 2.38 -4.48
N LEU A 64 0.64 1.81 -4.60
CA LEU A 64 1.60 1.72 -3.49
C LEU A 64 1.96 3.09 -2.90
N THR A 65 2.26 4.10 -3.74
CA THR A 65 2.59 5.45 -3.25
C THR A 65 1.45 6.02 -2.42
N ASN A 66 0.21 5.92 -2.92
CA ASN A 66 -0.96 6.45 -2.24
C ASN A 66 -1.30 5.66 -0.96
N SER A 67 -1.13 4.35 -0.95
CA SER A 67 -1.24 3.51 0.25
C SER A 67 -0.27 3.94 1.35
N LEU A 68 0.99 4.13 1.00
CA LEU A 68 2.02 4.57 1.94
C LEU A 68 1.78 6.00 2.45
N CYS A 69 1.25 6.90 1.61
CA CYS A 69 0.91 8.26 2.03
C CYS A 69 -0.27 8.29 3.02
N LEU A 70 -1.26 7.38 2.87
CA LEU A 70 -2.30 7.18 3.89
C LEU A 70 -1.71 6.60 5.17
N LEU A 71 -0.91 5.55 5.09
CA LEU A 71 -0.31 4.88 6.24
C LEU A 71 0.54 5.83 7.09
N CYS A 72 1.35 6.66 6.45
CA CYS A 72 2.23 7.59 7.14
C CYS A 72 1.55 8.92 7.53
N GLY A 73 0.25 9.12 7.25
CA GLY A 73 -0.52 10.32 7.58
C GLY A 73 -0.22 11.54 6.69
N ALA A 74 0.48 11.37 5.56
CA ALA A 74 0.73 12.47 4.62
C ALA A 74 -0.54 12.94 3.89
N ALA A 75 -1.60 12.11 3.89
CA ALA A 75 -2.91 12.41 3.32
C ALA A 75 -3.85 13.16 4.28
N ASP A 76 -3.41 13.53 5.49
CA ASP A 76 -4.25 14.28 6.42
C ASP A 76 -4.57 15.68 5.86
N GLY A 77 -5.87 16.03 5.86
CA GLY A 77 -6.38 17.25 5.24
C GLY A 77 -6.52 17.20 3.72
N LYS A 78 -6.31 16.05 3.08
CA LYS A 78 -6.50 15.81 1.63
C LYS A 78 -7.81 15.06 1.35
N ASP A 79 -8.17 14.92 0.08
CA ASP A 79 -9.34 14.13 -0.33
C ASP A 79 -9.04 12.63 -0.19
N LYS A 80 -9.25 12.10 1.01
CA LYS A 80 -9.03 10.68 1.32
C LYS A 80 -9.98 9.75 0.56
N GLU A 81 -11.24 10.17 0.32
CA GLU A 81 -12.20 9.31 -0.38
C GLU A 81 -11.75 8.99 -1.82
N ARG A 82 -11.14 9.96 -2.49
CA ARG A 82 -10.57 9.74 -3.82
C ARG A 82 -9.41 8.74 -3.78
N ILE A 83 -8.54 8.85 -2.77
CA ILE A 83 -7.43 7.90 -2.56
C ILE A 83 -7.98 6.51 -2.20
N LEU A 84 -8.96 6.41 -1.32
CA LEU A 84 -9.58 5.14 -0.95
C LEU A 84 -10.25 4.44 -2.14
N ALA A 85 -10.87 5.19 -3.07
CA ALA A 85 -11.39 4.66 -4.31
C ALA A 85 -10.27 4.06 -5.18
N LEU A 86 -9.13 4.75 -5.29
CA LEU A 86 -7.94 4.22 -5.99
C LEU A 86 -7.43 2.90 -5.37
N LEU A 87 -7.37 2.84 -4.04
CA LEU A 87 -6.86 1.68 -3.33
C LEU A 87 -7.84 0.48 -3.41
N SER A 88 -9.14 0.72 -3.20
CA SER A 88 -10.15 -0.34 -3.21
C SER A 88 -10.36 -0.98 -4.58
N SER A 89 -10.09 -0.25 -5.67
CA SER A 89 -10.14 -0.74 -7.04
C SER A 89 -8.80 -1.27 -7.56
N ASN A 90 -7.74 -1.25 -6.75
CA ASN A 90 -6.36 -1.53 -7.15
C ASN A 90 -5.95 -0.76 -8.42
N GLY A 91 -6.30 0.52 -8.47
CA GLY A 91 -5.89 1.40 -9.55
C GLY A 91 -6.87 1.51 -10.72
N ASP A 92 -8.02 0.82 -10.71
CA ASP A 92 -9.03 0.98 -11.76
C ASP A 92 -9.84 2.27 -11.54
N ILE A 93 -9.30 3.38 -12.02
CA ILE A 93 -9.91 4.72 -11.95
C ILE A 93 -10.05 5.30 -13.35
N SER A 94 -11.29 5.57 -13.74
CA SER A 94 -11.58 6.14 -15.07
C SER A 94 -10.90 7.50 -15.27
N GLY A 95 -10.25 7.65 -16.44
CA GLY A 95 -9.63 8.90 -16.86
C GLY A 95 -8.30 9.24 -16.20
N VAL A 96 -7.72 8.33 -15.42
CA VAL A 96 -6.42 8.51 -14.76
C VAL A 96 -5.53 7.31 -15.07
N GLU A 97 -4.29 7.57 -15.50
CA GLU A 97 -3.31 6.51 -15.68
C GLU A 97 -2.74 6.10 -14.30
N THR A 98 -2.95 4.87 -13.91
CA THR A 98 -2.55 4.34 -12.61
C THR A 98 -1.57 3.19 -12.75
N VAL A 99 -0.85 2.90 -11.68
CA VAL A 99 0.01 1.72 -11.55
C VAL A 99 -0.52 0.89 -10.39
N PRO A 100 -1.15 -0.28 -10.67
CA PRO A 100 -1.63 -1.17 -9.63
C PRO A 100 -0.46 -1.69 -8.77
N ASP A 101 -0.77 -2.18 -7.57
CA ASP A 101 0.22 -2.84 -6.75
C ASP A 101 0.50 -4.27 -7.26
N THR A 102 1.57 -4.85 -6.73
CA THR A 102 1.92 -6.26 -6.93
C THR A 102 1.64 -7.04 -5.64
N LEU A 103 1.53 -8.36 -5.71
CA LEU A 103 1.30 -9.19 -4.52
C LEU A 103 2.30 -8.89 -3.38
N ALA A 104 3.58 -8.61 -3.72
CA ALA A 104 4.59 -8.22 -2.75
C ALA A 104 4.25 -6.96 -1.95
N MET A 105 3.49 -6.03 -2.52
CA MET A 105 3.18 -4.72 -1.94
C MET A 105 1.73 -4.57 -1.49
N THR A 106 0.87 -5.55 -1.78
CA THR A 106 -0.56 -5.54 -1.46
C THR A 106 -0.84 -5.35 0.04
N ALA A 107 0.06 -5.83 0.92
CA ALA A 107 -0.06 -5.64 2.36
C ALA A 107 -0.20 -4.15 2.75
N PHE A 108 0.59 -3.26 2.14
CA PHE A 108 0.51 -1.82 2.44
C PHE A 108 -0.83 -1.22 2.02
N ARG A 109 -1.42 -1.71 0.95
CA ARG A 109 -2.74 -1.27 0.50
C ARG A 109 -3.85 -1.76 1.44
N TYR A 110 -3.85 -3.03 1.80
CA TYR A 110 -4.82 -3.58 2.74
C TYR A 110 -4.71 -2.90 4.11
N ASP A 111 -3.51 -2.74 4.64
CA ASP A 111 -3.28 -2.06 5.91
C ASP A 111 -3.76 -0.60 5.88
N ALA A 112 -3.56 0.10 4.75
CA ALA A 112 -4.06 1.47 4.57
C ALA A 112 -5.61 1.52 4.59
N LEU A 113 -6.28 0.61 3.87
CA LEU A 113 -7.73 0.50 3.85
C LEU A 113 -8.29 0.16 5.24
N ILE A 114 -7.70 -0.82 5.93
CA ILE A 114 -8.09 -1.25 7.28
C ILE A 114 -7.91 -0.12 8.29
N LYS A 115 -6.81 0.63 8.18
CA LYS A 115 -6.53 1.77 9.07
C LYS A 115 -7.61 2.87 8.95
N GLU A 116 -8.10 3.15 7.75
CA GLU A 116 -9.10 4.19 7.53
C GLU A 116 -10.52 3.72 7.89
N ASP A 117 -10.93 2.52 7.46
CA ASP A 117 -12.22 1.95 7.81
C ASP A 117 -12.24 0.43 7.62
N LYS A 118 -11.95 -0.32 8.68
CA LYS A 118 -11.91 -1.77 8.66
C LYS A 118 -13.26 -2.39 8.24
N GLU A 119 -14.38 -1.91 8.78
CA GLU A 119 -15.70 -2.49 8.52
C GLU A 119 -16.11 -2.32 7.05
N ARG A 120 -15.86 -1.15 6.49
CA ARG A 120 -16.14 -0.82 5.09
C ARG A 120 -15.32 -1.67 4.13
N PHE A 121 -14.02 -1.86 4.41
CA PHE A 121 -13.09 -2.45 3.44
C PHE A 121 -12.81 -3.94 3.64
N SER A 122 -13.15 -4.54 4.79
CA SER A 122 -13.01 -5.99 4.99
C SER A 122 -13.66 -6.81 3.87
N PRO A 123 -14.90 -6.57 3.45
CA PRO A 123 -15.52 -7.34 2.36
C PRO A 123 -14.77 -7.21 1.03
N VAL A 124 -14.24 -6.03 0.74
CA VAL A 124 -13.48 -5.76 -0.51
C VAL A 124 -12.17 -6.54 -0.51
N ILE A 125 -11.44 -6.48 0.61
CA ILE A 125 -10.16 -7.19 0.77
C ILE A 125 -10.36 -8.70 0.69
N LEU A 126 -11.34 -9.24 1.42
CA LEU A 126 -11.61 -10.67 1.42
C LEU A 126 -12.03 -11.17 0.03
N ALA A 127 -12.91 -10.44 -0.67
CA ALA A 127 -13.31 -10.79 -2.03
C ALA A 127 -12.13 -10.78 -3.01
N GLU A 128 -11.20 -9.86 -2.87
CA GLU A 128 -9.98 -9.84 -3.69
C GLU A 128 -9.05 -11.01 -3.38
N ILE A 129 -8.86 -11.33 -2.10
CA ILE A 129 -8.08 -12.51 -1.68
C ILE A 129 -8.70 -13.77 -2.26
N ASP A 130 -10.00 -13.97 -2.10
CA ASP A 130 -10.70 -15.14 -2.64
C ASP A 130 -10.52 -15.27 -4.15
N ARG A 131 -10.64 -14.17 -4.87
CA ARG A 131 -10.46 -14.17 -6.33
C ARG A 131 -9.02 -14.47 -6.72
N VAL A 132 -8.02 -13.74 -6.20
CA VAL A 132 -6.62 -13.87 -6.64
C VAL A 132 -6.05 -15.24 -6.28
N TYR A 133 -6.27 -15.68 -5.05
CA TYR A 133 -5.74 -16.96 -4.58
C TYR A 133 -6.60 -18.16 -5.01
N GLY A 134 -7.90 -17.95 -5.23
CA GLY A 134 -8.78 -18.93 -5.89
C GLY A 134 -8.29 -19.26 -7.30
N GLU A 135 -7.95 -18.25 -8.11
CA GLU A 135 -7.33 -18.44 -9.42
C GLU A 135 -6.01 -19.24 -9.38
N MET A 136 -5.20 -19.07 -8.33
CA MET A 136 -3.99 -19.87 -8.14
C MET A 136 -4.34 -21.34 -7.86
N LEU A 137 -5.34 -21.59 -7.01
CA LEU A 137 -5.81 -22.95 -6.71
C LEU A 137 -6.40 -23.65 -7.95
N GLU A 138 -7.15 -22.94 -8.77
CA GLU A 138 -7.69 -23.45 -10.05
C GLU A 138 -6.57 -23.85 -11.02
N LYS A 139 -5.42 -23.16 -10.97
CA LYS A 139 -4.21 -23.52 -11.71
C LYS A 139 -3.41 -24.68 -11.09
N GLY A 140 -3.93 -25.29 -10.01
CA GLY A 140 -3.27 -26.39 -9.31
C GLY A 140 -2.16 -25.97 -8.35
N ALA A 141 -2.19 -24.74 -7.84
CA ALA A 141 -1.20 -24.26 -6.88
C ALA A 141 -1.19 -25.10 -5.59
N THR A 142 -0.02 -25.54 -5.18
CA THR A 142 0.26 -26.14 -3.89
C THR A 142 1.07 -25.22 -2.97
N THR A 143 1.46 -24.06 -3.50
CA THR A 143 2.24 -23.01 -2.84
C THR A 143 1.74 -21.66 -3.31
N PHE A 144 2.14 -20.57 -2.64
CA PHE A 144 1.82 -19.22 -3.09
C PHE A 144 2.73 -18.79 -4.24
N PHE A 145 2.13 -18.34 -5.34
CA PHE A 145 2.88 -17.84 -6.48
C PHE A 145 3.48 -16.46 -6.18
N GLU A 146 4.55 -16.11 -6.87
CA GLU A 146 5.19 -14.78 -6.79
C GLU A 146 4.26 -13.66 -7.26
N THR A 147 3.49 -13.93 -8.32
CA THR A 147 2.48 -13.02 -8.88
C THR A 147 1.20 -13.80 -9.19
N ALA A 148 0.09 -13.10 -9.39
CA ALA A 148 -1.17 -13.73 -9.79
C ALA A 148 -1.09 -14.53 -11.10
N LYS A 149 -0.14 -14.21 -11.99
CA LYS A 149 0.09 -14.93 -13.25
C LYS A 149 0.91 -16.22 -13.08
N GLY A 150 1.64 -16.34 -11.96
CA GLY A 150 2.52 -17.47 -11.70
C GLY A 150 3.63 -17.59 -12.74
N GLU A 151 3.86 -18.81 -13.26
CA GLU A 151 4.91 -19.11 -14.24
C GLU A 151 4.84 -18.24 -15.51
N ALA A 152 3.64 -17.81 -15.90
CA ALA A 152 3.47 -17.00 -17.12
C ALA A 152 4.02 -15.58 -17.00
N ASP A 153 4.36 -15.12 -15.81
CA ASP A 153 4.96 -13.80 -15.62
C ASP A 153 6.47 -13.81 -15.91
N PHE A 154 7.07 -12.62 -16.01
CA PHE A 154 8.51 -12.43 -16.27
C PHE A 154 9.02 -13.25 -17.48
N SER A 155 8.23 -13.30 -18.56
CA SER A 155 8.57 -14.07 -19.77
C SER A 155 8.72 -15.59 -19.53
N GLY A 156 7.92 -16.15 -18.64
CA GLY A 156 7.95 -17.58 -18.28
C GLY A 156 8.91 -17.92 -17.13
N ALA A 157 9.36 -16.92 -16.37
CA ALA A 157 10.28 -17.09 -15.24
C ALA A 157 9.63 -16.80 -13.87
N GLY A 158 8.30 -16.63 -13.82
CA GLY A 158 7.59 -16.36 -12.57
C GLY A 158 7.68 -17.54 -11.59
N SER A 159 8.00 -17.25 -10.34
CA SER A 159 8.13 -18.28 -9.30
C SER A 159 6.74 -18.77 -8.85
N LEU A 160 6.61 -20.10 -8.74
CA LEU A 160 5.41 -20.75 -8.21
C LEU A 160 5.45 -20.92 -6.68
N CYS A 161 6.54 -20.49 -6.02
CA CYS A 161 6.67 -20.55 -4.55
C CYS A 161 7.37 -19.31 -4.04
N HIS A 162 6.60 -18.36 -3.48
CA HIS A 162 7.16 -17.12 -2.96
C HIS A 162 6.50 -16.70 -1.63
N GLY A 163 7.33 -16.52 -0.60
CA GLY A 163 6.88 -16.24 0.77
C GLY A 163 6.12 -14.92 0.95
N TRP A 164 6.42 -13.88 0.17
CA TRP A 164 5.72 -12.59 0.29
C TRP A 164 4.24 -12.64 -0.12
N SER A 165 3.82 -13.68 -0.84
CA SER A 165 2.43 -13.87 -1.24
C SER A 165 1.60 -14.62 -0.18
N ALA A 166 2.18 -15.01 0.96
CA ALA A 166 1.47 -15.71 2.04
C ALA A 166 0.61 -14.76 2.91
N LEU A 167 -0.03 -13.77 2.28
CA LEU A 167 -0.85 -12.76 2.94
C LEU A 167 -2.24 -13.26 3.42
N PRO A 168 -2.92 -14.21 2.73
CA PRO A 168 -4.32 -14.53 3.03
C PRO A 168 -4.54 -14.97 4.47
N ILE A 169 -3.66 -15.80 5.04
CA ILE A 169 -3.81 -16.33 6.40
C ILE A 169 -3.90 -15.18 7.41
N TYR A 170 -3.01 -14.19 7.30
CA TYR A 170 -3.01 -13.03 8.18
C TYR A 170 -4.28 -12.20 8.05
N TYR A 171 -4.71 -11.89 6.82
CA TYR A 171 -5.91 -11.06 6.62
C TYR A 171 -7.21 -11.78 6.95
N TYR A 172 -7.32 -13.10 6.71
CA TYR A 172 -8.46 -13.86 7.20
C TYR A 172 -8.56 -13.82 8.73
N GLU A 173 -7.44 -13.97 9.44
CA GLU A 173 -7.44 -13.93 10.91
C GLU A 173 -7.91 -12.57 11.47
N ILE A 174 -7.50 -11.47 10.86
CA ILE A 174 -7.81 -10.14 11.39
C ILE A 174 -9.13 -9.55 10.87
N LEU A 175 -9.69 -10.08 9.76
CA LEU A 175 -10.89 -9.51 9.12
C LEU A 175 -12.16 -10.35 9.34
N LEU A 176 -12.05 -11.61 9.68
CA LEU A 176 -13.17 -12.51 10.05
C LEU A 176 -13.36 -12.55 11.56
#